data_bb2d30909064868feb5005b7fabb04b3
#
_entry.id   bb2d30909064868feb5005b7fabb04b3
#
_cell.length_a   1.000
_cell.length_b   1.000
_cell.length_c   1.000
_cell.angle_alpha   90.00
_cell.angle_beta   90.00
_cell.angle_gamma   90.00
#
_symmetry.space_group_name_H-M   'P 1'
#
loop_
_entity.id
_entity.type
_entity.pdbx_description
1 polymer ?
#
loop_
_entity_poly.entity_id
_entity_poly.type
_entity_poly.pdbx_seq_one_letter_code
_entity_poly.pdbx_strand_id
1 'polypeptide(L)'
;RRMGASGKLPRGFKYEDLDIDKEEAMRIERKLLGKKRAISKHCGGVLIFKHNIPKSLMNADNQILLDKREVEDLEHLKIDILANRGLSQLLDIDSETPLEAYPEEDYETSQMLCNGDVIGVTQAESPAMRRLFQAIQPKSKSDCVFATALIRPVATTGRQKAAFFQDWTEQRLDDTIVYEDDAIKKISKLIGCDMYEADMYRRAFAKRDEERVMEFMERMGDSENKAEIIQELYGLGNFGLCRAHAVNLGRLIWALAYQKAHNPKQFWRAALKHCQGSYRRWVHKTEAKNAGWDLRELGFPNGITESPQTQYKRYGYWTQPEFMPHMFVQETWGDRVNFAGLVANGRVFKGEQGRYVTFLTLGIANGEYVDVTVKKPFGYRDHDVVVGSGKVRYSNGARYIDCYDAKGHRLHQYLN
;
A
#
# COMPACT_ATOMS: atom_id res chain seq x y z
N ARG A 1 -22.16 14.81 -9.19
CA ARG A 1 -21.40 14.10 -10.25
C ARG A 1 -20.73 12.78 -9.81
N ARG A 2 -20.76 12.38 -8.54
CA ARG A 2 -20.12 11.14 -8.06
C ARG A 2 -20.85 10.54 -6.88
N MET A 3 -22.14 10.29 -7.03
CA MET A 3 -22.83 9.38 -6.12
C MET A 3 -22.47 7.95 -6.55
N GLY A 4 -21.92 7.17 -5.63
CA GLY A 4 -21.65 5.76 -5.89
C GLY A 4 -22.95 4.96 -5.86
N ALA A 5 -22.95 3.75 -6.40
CA ALA A 5 -24.10 2.83 -6.43
C ALA A 5 -24.69 2.50 -5.06
N SER A 6 -24.08 2.95 -3.97
CA SER A 6 -24.51 2.76 -2.57
C SER A 6 -25.29 3.94 -1.98
N GLY A 7 -25.62 4.98 -2.75
CA GLY A 7 -26.29 6.18 -2.24
C GLY A 7 -25.44 7.03 -1.29
N LYS A 8 -24.15 6.75 -1.19
CA LYS A 8 -23.23 7.51 -0.35
C LYS A 8 -22.48 8.54 -1.20
N LEU A 9 -22.50 9.78 -0.77
CA LEU A 9 -21.66 10.83 -1.36
C LEU A 9 -20.18 10.45 -1.24
N PRO A 10 -19.33 10.87 -2.21
CA PRO A 10 -17.88 10.74 -2.10
C PRO A 10 -17.36 11.36 -0.81
N ARG A 11 -16.26 10.83 -0.25
CA ARG A 11 -15.63 11.39 0.95
C ARG A 11 -15.36 12.89 0.75
N GLY A 12 -15.78 13.70 1.71
CA GLY A 12 -15.60 15.14 1.71
C GLY A 12 -16.73 15.94 1.08
N PHE A 13 -17.76 15.30 0.52
CA PHE A 13 -18.96 15.97 0.05
C PHE A 13 -20.10 15.78 1.05
N LYS A 14 -20.86 16.85 1.28
CA LYS A 14 -22.11 16.84 2.02
C LYS A 14 -23.26 17.14 1.06
N TYR A 15 -24.48 16.80 1.47
CA TYR A 15 -25.67 17.13 0.65
C TYR A 15 -25.84 18.64 0.47
N GLU A 16 -25.41 19.42 1.47
CA GLU A 16 -25.43 20.89 1.44
C GLU A 16 -24.48 21.48 0.37
N ASP A 17 -23.48 20.71 -0.08
CA ASP A 17 -22.58 21.11 -1.19
C ASP A 17 -23.23 20.89 -2.58
N LEU A 18 -24.43 20.34 -2.62
CA LEU A 18 -25.24 20.16 -3.83
C LEU A 18 -26.33 21.24 -3.82
N ASP A 19 -26.52 21.95 -4.92
CA ASP A 19 -27.63 22.90 -5.09
C ASP A 19 -29.01 22.22 -5.19
N ILE A 20 -29.17 21.06 -4.53
CA ILE A 20 -30.39 20.26 -4.47
C ILE A 20 -30.54 19.67 -3.06
N ASP A 21 -31.77 19.51 -2.60
CA ASP A 21 -32.04 18.86 -1.33
C ASP A 21 -31.75 17.34 -1.38
N LYS A 22 -31.72 16.72 -0.19
CA LYS A 22 -31.42 15.30 -0.05
C LYS A 22 -32.45 14.41 -0.75
N GLU A 23 -33.70 14.74 -0.71
CA GLU A 23 -34.78 13.95 -1.32
C GLU A 23 -34.70 13.98 -2.84
N GLU A 24 -34.46 15.16 -3.41
CA GLU A 24 -34.24 15.35 -4.84
C GLU A 24 -32.99 14.59 -5.29
N ALA A 25 -31.89 14.65 -4.53
CA ALA A 25 -30.68 13.91 -4.80
C ALA A 25 -30.92 12.39 -4.82
N MET A 26 -31.68 11.87 -3.86
CA MET A 26 -32.06 10.44 -3.80
C MET A 26 -33.00 10.05 -4.95
N ARG A 27 -33.90 10.93 -5.36
CA ARG A 27 -34.79 10.70 -6.51
C ARG A 27 -34.01 10.60 -7.82
N ILE A 28 -33.06 11.50 -8.02
CA ILE A 28 -32.15 11.48 -9.19
C ILE A 28 -31.31 10.21 -9.18
N GLU A 29 -30.78 9.83 -8.03
CA GLU A 29 -29.99 8.60 -7.89
C GLU A 29 -30.78 7.36 -8.32
N ARG A 30 -32.01 7.19 -7.81
CA ARG A 30 -32.87 6.07 -8.19
C ARG A 30 -33.15 6.01 -9.69
N LYS A 31 -33.29 7.17 -10.35
CA LYS A 31 -33.48 7.25 -11.82
C LYS A 31 -32.21 6.89 -12.61
N LEU A 32 -31.05 7.11 -12.01
CA LEU A 32 -29.75 6.83 -12.64
C LEU A 32 -29.24 5.42 -12.33
N LEU A 33 -29.78 4.78 -11.29
CA LEU A 33 -29.40 3.44 -10.90
C LEU A 33 -29.68 2.44 -12.04
N GLY A 34 -28.69 1.60 -12.36
CA GLY A 34 -28.78 0.62 -13.44
C GLY A 34 -28.58 1.19 -14.86
N LYS A 35 -28.46 2.52 -15.01
CA LYS A 35 -28.14 3.11 -16.32
C LYS A 35 -26.65 3.03 -16.63
N LYS A 36 -26.31 2.60 -17.86
CA LYS A 36 -24.93 2.58 -18.34
C LYS A 36 -24.36 4.01 -18.31
N ARG A 37 -23.28 4.19 -17.55
CA ARG A 37 -22.60 5.49 -17.39
C ARG A 37 -21.61 5.76 -18.49
N ALA A 38 -20.78 4.77 -18.79
CA ALA A 38 -19.72 4.84 -19.79
C ALA A 38 -19.25 3.42 -20.14
N ILE A 39 -18.72 3.26 -21.30
CA ILE A 39 -17.93 2.09 -21.71
C ILE A 39 -16.47 2.47 -21.48
N SER A 40 -15.73 1.65 -20.74
CA SER A 40 -14.30 1.85 -20.49
C SER A 40 -13.55 0.55 -20.68
N LYS A 41 -12.33 0.63 -21.20
CA LYS A 41 -11.47 -0.53 -21.36
C LYS A 41 -11.06 -1.06 -19.98
N HIS A 42 -11.21 -2.37 -19.77
CA HIS A 42 -10.65 -3.04 -18.60
C HIS A 42 -9.12 -3.01 -18.66
N CYS A 43 -8.46 -2.77 -17.53
CA CYS A 43 -7.01 -2.56 -17.47
C CYS A 43 -6.18 -3.81 -17.81
N GLY A 44 -6.76 -5.01 -17.74
CA GLY A 44 -6.02 -6.26 -17.98
C GLY A 44 -6.92 -7.48 -18.18
N GLY A 45 -8.25 -7.30 -18.31
CA GLY A 45 -9.18 -8.41 -18.48
C GLY A 45 -9.16 -8.98 -19.90
N VAL A 46 -8.95 -10.28 -20.00
CA VAL A 46 -9.03 -11.07 -21.24
C VAL A 46 -10.12 -12.10 -21.08
N LEU A 47 -11.04 -12.16 -22.04
CA LEU A 47 -12.09 -13.18 -22.06
C LEU A 47 -11.73 -14.28 -23.06
N ILE A 48 -11.94 -15.53 -22.65
CA ILE A 48 -11.74 -16.70 -23.48
C ILE A 48 -13.11 -17.28 -23.83
N PHE A 49 -13.39 -17.38 -25.12
CA PHE A 49 -14.61 -17.95 -25.65
C PHE A 49 -14.36 -19.37 -26.16
N LYS A 50 -15.34 -20.27 -25.95
CA LYS A 50 -15.29 -21.63 -26.51
C LYS A 50 -15.48 -21.66 -28.03
N HIS A 51 -16.13 -20.62 -28.58
CA HIS A 51 -16.49 -20.50 -29.99
C HIS A 51 -16.13 -19.11 -30.53
N ASN A 52 -16.33 -18.89 -31.82
CA ASN A 52 -16.11 -17.59 -32.44
C ASN A 52 -16.93 -16.50 -31.75
N ILE A 53 -16.30 -15.36 -31.50
CA ILE A 53 -16.93 -14.22 -30.85
C ILE A 53 -17.92 -13.55 -31.82
N PRO A 54 -19.20 -13.42 -31.46
CA PRO A 54 -20.15 -12.69 -32.29
C PRO A 54 -19.72 -11.22 -32.43
N LYS A 55 -19.75 -10.71 -33.66
CA LYS A 55 -19.40 -9.30 -33.95
C LYS A 55 -20.25 -8.29 -33.16
N SER A 56 -21.49 -8.64 -32.84
CA SER A 56 -22.42 -7.83 -32.03
C SER A 56 -21.96 -7.61 -30.59
N LEU A 57 -21.06 -8.47 -30.08
CA LEU A 57 -20.48 -8.33 -28.75
C LEU A 57 -19.17 -7.52 -28.72
N MET A 58 -18.74 -7.00 -29.86
CA MET A 58 -17.48 -6.26 -29.98
C MET A 58 -17.72 -4.83 -30.43
N ASN A 59 -16.94 -3.90 -29.89
CA ASN A 59 -16.85 -2.55 -30.41
C ASN A 59 -15.77 -2.46 -31.52
N ALA A 60 -15.63 -1.26 -32.11
CA ALA A 60 -14.66 -1.00 -33.18
C ALA A 60 -13.19 -1.23 -32.77
N ASP A 61 -12.90 -1.18 -31.45
CA ASP A 61 -11.57 -1.39 -30.87
C ASP A 61 -11.32 -2.86 -30.46
N ASN A 62 -12.13 -3.79 -30.94
CA ASN A 62 -12.08 -5.22 -30.57
C ASN A 62 -12.24 -5.48 -29.06
N GLN A 63 -12.99 -4.62 -28.37
CA GLN A 63 -13.30 -4.81 -26.96
C GLN A 63 -14.67 -5.47 -26.82
N ILE A 64 -14.77 -6.41 -25.87
CA ILE A 64 -16.02 -7.09 -25.55
C ILE A 64 -16.93 -6.16 -24.76
N LEU A 65 -18.19 -6.07 -25.15
CA LEU A 65 -19.20 -5.20 -24.54
C LEU A 65 -19.93 -5.82 -23.34
N LEU A 66 -19.53 -6.99 -22.90
CA LEU A 66 -20.11 -7.65 -21.72
C LEU A 66 -19.56 -7.02 -20.43
N ASP A 67 -20.42 -6.80 -19.46
CA ASP A 67 -20.02 -6.45 -18.11
C ASP A 67 -19.63 -7.70 -17.29
N LYS A 68 -19.16 -7.50 -16.05
CA LYS A 68 -18.72 -8.60 -15.19
C LYS A 68 -19.81 -9.65 -14.93
N ARG A 69 -21.06 -9.23 -14.74
CA ARG A 69 -22.18 -10.14 -14.45
C ARG A 69 -22.57 -10.92 -15.69
N GLU A 70 -22.68 -10.24 -16.83
CA GLU A 70 -22.95 -10.87 -18.12
C GLU A 70 -21.90 -11.93 -18.47
N VAL A 71 -20.63 -11.69 -18.13
CA VAL A 71 -19.54 -12.66 -18.31
C VAL A 71 -19.71 -13.88 -17.38
N GLU A 72 -20.06 -13.65 -16.11
CA GLU A 72 -20.31 -14.71 -15.14
C GLU A 72 -21.57 -15.52 -15.50
N ASP A 73 -22.67 -14.86 -15.88
CA ASP A 73 -23.93 -15.51 -16.28
C ASP A 73 -23.80 -16.35 -17.55
N LEU A 74 -22.92 -15.96 -18.46
CA LEU A 74 -22.62 -16.71 -19.70
C LEU A 74 -21.48 -17.75 -19.52
N GLU A 75 -21.01 -17.93 -18.32
CA GLU A 75 -19.94 -18.90 -17.98
C GLU A 75 -18.68 -18.74 -18.83
N HIS A 76 -18.34 -17.50 -19.22
CA HIS A 76 -17.11 -17.23 -19.94
C HIS A 76 -15.92 -17.13 -18.99
N LEU A 77 -14.79 -17.73 -19.40
CA LEU A 77 -13.56 -17.63 -18.62
C LEU A 77 -12.93 -16.24 -18.78
N LYS A 78 -12.83 -15.50 -17.67
CA LYS A 78 -12.11 -14.24 -17.59
C LYS A 78 -10.77 -14.42 -16.90
N ILE A 79 -9.72 -13.96 -17.56
CA ILE A 79 -8.37 -13.91 -16.99
C ILE A 79 -7.97 -12.45 -16.85
N ASP A 80 -7.51 -12.05 -15.67
CA ASP A 80 -6.98 -10.72 -15.42
C ASP A 80 -5.45 -10.75 -15.47
N ILE A 81 -4.88 -10.14 -16.52
CA ILE A 81 -3.43 -9.99 -16.70
C ILE A 81 -3.06 -8.58 -16.29
N LEU A 82 -2.55 -8.44 -15.06
CA LEU A 82 -2.19 -7.15 -14.50
C LEU A 82 -0.68 -6.94 -14.58
N ALA A 83 -0.27 -5.75 -15.03
CA ALA A 83 1.14 -5.37 -15.04
C ALA A 83 1.69 -5.31 -13.61
N ASN A 84 2.82 -5.97 -13.38
CA ASN A 84 3.57 -5.90 -12.14
C ASN A 84 4.86 -5.10 -12.36
N ARG A 85 4.88 -3.87 -11.87
CA ARG A 85 6.00 -2.97 -12.05
C ARG A 85 7.28 -3.43 -11.33
N GLY A 86 7.15 -4.06 -10.17
CA GLY A 86 8.30 -4.63 -9.45
C GLY A 86 8.93 -5.77 -10.25
N LEU A 87 8.12 -6.62 -10.88
CA LEU A 87 8.63 -7.65 -11.77
C LEU A 87 9.29 -7.04 -13.01
N SER A 88 8.70 -6.00 -13.61
CA SER A 88 9.34 -5.29 -14.74
C SER A 88 10.66 -4.65 -14.34
N GLN A 89 10.76 -4.13 -13.12
CA GLN A 89 12.02 -3.62 -12.56
C GLN A 89 13.06 -4.75 -12.41
N LEU A 90 12.67 -5.89 -11.86
CA LEU A 90 13.57 -7.03 -11.68
C LEU A 90 14.08 -7.57 -13.02
N LEU A 91 13.18 -7.74 -14.00
CA LEU A 91 13.53 -8.24 -15.34
C LEU A 91 14.46 -7.29 -16.12
N ASP A 92 14.43 -5.99 -15.82
CA ASP A 92 15.40 -5.02 -16.38
C ASP A 92 16.79 -5.16 -15.73
N ILE A 93 16.90 -5.78 -14.56
CA ILE A 93 18.18 -6.03 -13.86
C ILE A 93 18.70 -7.43 -14.20
N ASP A 94 17.84 -8.40 -14.05
CA ASP A 94 18.11 -9.82 -14.21
C ASP A 94 16.87 -10.55 -14.76
N SER A 95 16.91 -10.92 -16.03
CA SER A 95 15.83 -11.60 -16.72
C SER A 95 15.92 -13.13 -16.64
N GLU A 96 17.06 -13.66 -16.21
CA GLU A 96 17.36 -15.08 -16.29
C GLU A 96 17.09 -15.83 -14.98
N THR A 97 17.28 -15.16 -13.84
CA THR A 97 17.15 -15.79 -12.53
C THR A 97 15.70 -15.80 -12.07
N PRO A 98 15.07 -16.99 -11.93
CA PRO A 98 13.72 -17.09 -11.40
C PRO A 98 13.69 -16.72 -9.91
N LEU A 99 12.52 -16.24 -9.42
CA LEU A 99 12.37 -15.79 -8.02
C LEU A 99 12.73 -16.84 -6.97
N GLU A 100 12.55 -18.11 -7.32
CA GLU A 100 12.87 -19.25 -6.47
C GLU A 100 14.37 -19.45 -6.28
N ALA A 101 15.16 -19.11 -7.29
CA ALA A 101 16.62 -19.34 -7.31
C ALA A 101 17.42 -18.32 -6.48
N TYR A 102 16.82 -17.20 -6.11
CA TYR A 102 17.47 -16.27 -5.16
C TYR A 102 17.67 -16.98 -3.80
N PRO A 103 18.80 -16.76 -3.11
CA PRO A 103 19.12 -17.43 -1.86
C PRO A 103 18.03 -17.19 -0.80
N GLU A 104 17.78 -18.19 0.04
CA GLU A 104 16.82 -18.04 1.16
C GLU A 104 17.32 -17.03 2.18
N GLU A 105 18.63 -17.03 2.46
CA GLU A 105 19.29 -16.11 3.38
C GLU A 105 20.44 -15.42 2.67
N ASP A 106 20.62 -14.13 2.92
CA ASP A 106 21.73 -13.32 2.47
C ASP A 106 21.96 -12.16 3.45
N TYR A 107 23.19 -12.07 3.97
CA TYR A 107 23.50 -11.12 5.04
C TYR A 107 23.36 -9.66 4.60
N GLU A 108 23.89 -9.30 3.44
CA GLU A 108 23.85 -7.91 2.96
C GLU A 108 22.44 -7.46 2.64
N THR A 109 21.65 -8.32 2.02
CA THR A 109 20.21 -8.09 1.76
C THR A 109 19.44 -7.92 3.07
N SER A 110 19.69 -8.79 4.04
CA SER A 110 19.06 -8.72 5.36
C SER A 110 19.38 -7.41 6.07
N GLN A 111 20.67 -7.03 6.15
CA GLN A 111 21.10 -5.79 6.81
C GLN A 111 20.47 -4.55 6.16
N MET A 112 20.40 -4.50 4.85
CA MET A 112 19.77 -3.41 4.12
C MET A 112 18.27 -3.29 4.47
N LEU A 113 17.53 -4.41 4.52
CA LEU A 113 16.12 -4.44 4.90
C LEU A 113 15.93 -4.02 6.36
N CYS A 114 16.76 -4.55 7.28
CA CYS A 114 16.73 -4.24 8.71
C CYS A 114 16.98 -2.75 8.98
N ASN A 115 17.85 -2.12 8.22
CA ASN A 115 18.14 -0.69 8.31
C ASN A 115 17.02 0.17 7.67
N GLY A 116 16.08 -0.44 6.96
CA GLY A 116 15.01 0.27 6.25
C GLY A 116 15.50 0.97 4.96
N ASP A 117 16.64 0.57 4.42
CA ASP A 117 17.15 1.07 3.13
C ASP A 117 16.40 0.41 1.95
N VAL A 118 15.13 0.67 1.85
CA VAL A 118 14.20 0.03 0.90
C VAL A 118 13.69 0.95 -0.20
N ILE A 119 14.16 2.20 -0.26
CA ILE A 119 13.77 3.11 -1.34
C ILE A 119 14.29 2.57 -2.67
N GLY A 120 13.40 2.54 -3.66
CA GLY A 120 13.65 1.91 -4.96
C GLY A 120 13.28 0.43 -5.01
N VAL A 121 13.12 -0.26 -3.87
CA VAL A 121 12.61 -1.64 -3.82
C VAL A 121 11.09 -1.60 -3.95
N THR A 122 10.59 -1.83 -5.16
CA THR A 122 9.13 -1.81 -5.42
C THR A 122 8.39 -2.77 -4.50
N GLN A 123 7.25 -2.35 -3.95
CA GLN A 123 6.44 -3.00 -2.91
C GLN A 123 7.00 -2.88 -1.47
N ALA A 124 8.28 -2.62 -1.25
CA ALA A 124 8.89 -2.48 0.06
C ALA A 124 9.07 -1.02 0.52
N GLU A 125 9.15 -0.08 -0.42
CA GLU A 125 9.56 1.31 -0.17
C GLU A 125 8.57 2.17 0.60
N SER A 126 7.33 1.73 0.84
CA SER A 126 6.37 2.54 1.60
C SER A 126 6.85 2.81 3.03
N PRO A 127 6.54 3.98 3.63
CA PRO A 127 6.94 4.28 5.02
C PRO A 127 6.49 3.21 6.01
N ALA A 128 5.30 2.65 5.80
CA ALA A 128 4.79 1.59 6.66
C ALA A 128 5.60 0.30 6.52
N MET A 129 5.95 -0.09 5.30
CA MET A 129 6.74 -1.31 5.05
C MET A 129 8.18 -1.14 5.55
N ARG A 130 8.78 0.04 5.36
CA ARG A 130 10.10 0.37 5.90
C ARG A 130 10.15 0.20 7.41
N ARG A 131 9.18 0.77 8.15
CA ARG A 131 9.09 0.60 9.61
C ARG A 131 8.85 -0.85 10.02
N LEU A 132 8.06 -1.58 9.23
CA LEU A 132 7.83 -2.99 9.49
C LEU A 132 9.13 -3.78 9.40
N PHE A 133 9.93 -3.60 8.36
CA PHE A 133 11.23 -4.27 8.25
C PHE A 133 12.19 -3.92 9.38
N GLN A 134 12.24 -2.65 9.78
CA GLN A 134 13.04 -2.22 10.93
C GLN A 134 12.57 -2.88 12.25
N ALA A 135 11.28 -3.19 12.37
CA ALA A 135 10.73 -3.83 13.56
C ALA A 135 10.95 -5.36 13.58
N ILE A 136 10.71 -6.04 12.43
CA ILE A 136 10.80 -7.51 12.38
C ILE A 136 12.22 -8.02 12.11
N GLN A 137 13.13 -7.16 11.64
CA GLN A 137 14.53 -7.52 11.38
C GLN A 137 14.64 -8.79 10.49
N PRO A 138 14.14 -8.78 9.24
CA PRO A 138 14.06 -9.97 8.40
C PRO A 138 15.44 -10.54 8.07
N LYS A 139 15.60 -11.84 8.21
CA LYS A 139 16.86 -12.56 7.91
C LYS A 139 16.78 -13.37 6.62
N SER A 140 15.57 -13.65 6.18
CA SER A 140 15.31 -14.58 5.09
C SER A 140 14.27 -14.07 4.09
N LYS A 141 14.25 -14.72 2.94
CA LYS A 141 13.19 -14.58 1.92
C LYS A 141 11.81 -14.89 2.49
N SER A 142 11.73 -15.89 3.36
CA SER A 142 10.50 -16.27 4.05
C SER A 142 9.99 -15.20 5.00
N ASP A 143 10.87 -14.47 5.69
CA ASP A 143 10.49 -13.32 6.52
C ASP A 143 9.88 -12.18 5.69
N CYS A 144 10.39 -11.96 4.47
CA CYS A 144 9.80 -11.01 3.54
C CYS A 144 8.38 -11.40 3.09
N VAL A 145 8.15 -12.71 2.87
CA VAL A 145 6.81 -13.23 2.56
C VAL A 145 5.85 -12.90 3.71
N PHE A 146 6.27 -13.17 4.91
CA PHE A 146 5.49 -12.90 6.10
C PHE A 146 5.22 -11.38 6.31
N ALA A 147 6.23 -10.54 6.11
CA ALA A 147 6.10 -9.09 6.20
C ALA A 147 5.02 -8.54 5.25
N THR A 148 4.86 -9.12 4.05
CA THR A 148 3.83 -8.70 3.09
C THR A 148 2.40 -8.98 3.57
N ALA A 149 2.21 -9.97 4.41
CA ALA A 149 0.93 -10.26 5.04
C ALA A 149 0.70 -9.35 6.26
N LEU A 150 1.71 -9.17 7.10
CA LEU A 150 1.65 -8.33 8.30
C LEU A 150 1.36 -6.86 8.02
N ILE A 151 1.80 -6.33 6.88
CA ILE A 151 1.56 -4.93 6.54
C ILE A 151 0.06 -4.60 6.37
N ARG A 152 -0.77 -5.60 6.14
CA ARG A 152 -2.21 -5.39 5.97
C ARG A 152 -2.87 -4.99 7.30
N PRO A 153 -3.85 -4.06 7.30
CA PRO A 153 -4.47 -3.54 8.52
C PRO A 153 -5.14 -4.61 9.38
N VAL A 154 -5.44 -5.76 8.82
CA VAL A 154 -6.30 -6.80 9.39
C VAL A 154 -5.54 -7.94 10.04
N ALA A 155 -4.32 -8.20 9.57
CA ALA A 155 -3.52 -9.27 10.14
C ALA A 155 -3.34 -9.11 11.66
N THR A 156 -3.68 -7.93 12.20
CA THR A 156 -3.50 -7.69 13.63
C THR A 156 -4.34 -6.49 14.08
N THR A 157 -5.23 -6.65 15.03
CA THR A 157 -5.72 -5.52 15.83
C THR A 157 -4.54 -4.84 16.50
N GLY A 158 -4.61 -3.54 16.80
CA GLY A 158 -3.46 -2.77 17.27
C GLY A 158 -2.70 -3.36 18.48
N ARG A 159 -3.37 -4.14 19.35
CA ARG A 159 -2.75 -4.88 20.46
C ARG A 159 -1.99 -6.12 19.99
N GLN A 160 -2.53 -6.87 19.03
CA GLN A 160 -1.88 -8.07 18.50
C GLN A 160 -0.64 -7.72 17.69
N LYS A 161 -0.62 -6.57 16.97
CA LYS A 161 0.60 -6.07 16.31
C LYS A 161 1.74 -5.83 17.31
N ALA A 162 1.45 -5.17 18.42
CA ALA A 162 2.46 -4.89 19.44
C ALA A 162 3.02 -6.18 20.08
N ALA A 163 2.14 -7.13 20.41
CA ALA A 163 2.55 -8.44 20.94
C ALA A 163 3.35 -9.26 19.90
N PHE A 164 2.94 -9.20 18.63
CA PHE A 164 3.60 -9.88 17.53
C PHE A 164 5.04 -9.37 17.30
N PHE A 165 5.28 -8.09 17.48
CA PHE A 165 6.60 -7.48 17.36
C PHE A 165 7.50 -7.71 18.57
N GLN A 166 6.92 -7.97 19.76
CA GLN A 166 7.69 -8.25 20.97
C GLN A 166 8.16 -9.71 21.08
N ASP A 167 7.43 -10.64 20.50
CA ASP A 167 7.65 -12.08 20.60
C ASP A 167 7.77 -12.75 19.21
N TRP A 168 8.55 -12.14 18.32
CA TRP A 168 8.86 -12.71 17.01
C TRP A 168 9.67 -14.00 17.14
N THR A 169 9.01 -15.10 17.44
CA THR A 169 9.58 -16.45 17.41
C THR A 169 8.66 -17.36 16.61
N GLU A 170 9.25 -18.23 15.80
CA GLU A 170 8.55 -19.17 14.91
C GLU A 170 7.47 -20.02 15.60
N GLN A 171 7.57 -20.21 16.91
CA GLN A 171 6.67 -21.08 17.69
C GLN A 171 5.25 -20.53 17.92
N ARG A 172 5.02 -19.24 17.73
CA ARG A 172 3.68 -18.64 17.95
C ARG A 172 2.85 -18.44 16.67
N LEU A 173 3.39 -18.80 15.51
CA LEU A 173 2.74 -18.62 14.22
C LEU A 173 1.62 -19.62 13.97
N ASP A 174 1.66 -20.81 14.58
CA ASP A 174 0.72 -21.89 14.29
C ASP A 174 -0.72 -21.60 14.71
N ASP A 175 -0.94 -20.73 15.71
CA ASP A 175 -2.28 -20.38 16.19
C ASP A 175 -2.77 -19.00 15.71
N THR A 176 -1.91 -18.23 15.06
CA THR A 176 -2.27 -16.87 14.61
C THR A 176 -2.67 -16.87 13.14
N ILE A 177 -3.84 -16.29 12.85
CA ILE A 177 -4.29 -16.13 11.46
C ILE A 177 -3.54 -14.96 10.81
N VAL A 178 -2.68 -15.29 9.85
CA VAL A 178 -1.91 -14.31 9.07
C VAL A 178 -2.45 -14.23 7.65
N TYR A 179 -2.82 -15.37 7.07
CA TYR A 179 -3.33 -15.48 5.71
C TYR A 179 -4.81 -15.86 5.68
N GLU A 180 -5.47 -15.59 4.57
CA GLU A 180 -6.85 -16.10 4.32
C GLU A 180 -6.94 -17.61 4.47
N ASP A 181 -5.92 -18.32 4.02
CA ASP A 181 -5.83 -19.76 4.12
C ASP A 181 -5.83 -20.27 5.57
N ASP A 182 -5.24 -19.51 6.50
CA ASP A 182 -5.22 -19.86 7.92
C ASP A 182 -6.63 -19.75 8.52
N ALA A 183 -7.39 -18.70 8.12
CA ALA A 183 -8.79 -18.56 8.51
C ALA A 183 -9.64 -19.73 8.01
N ILE A 184 -9.45 -20.16 6.77
CA ILE A 184 -10.17 -21.31 6.20
C ILE A 184 -9.86 -22.59 6.99
N LYS A 185 -8.58 -22.85 7.28
CA LYS A 185 -8.17 -24.02 8.09
C LYS A 185 -8.77 -23.97 9.50
N LYS A 186 -8.74 -22.78 10.15
CA LYS A 186 -9.30 -22.60 11.48
C LYS A 186 -10.80 -22.85 11.49
N ILE A 187 -11.55 -22.29 10.53
CA ILE A 187 -12.98 -22.53 10.37
C ILE A 187 -13.28 -24.01 10.17
N SER A 188 -12.58 -24.65 9.23
CA SER A 188 -12.73 -26.09 8.96
C SER A 188 -12.54 -26.94 10.22
N LYS A 189 -11.50 -26.64 11.01
CA LYS A 189 -11.21 -27.34 12.28
C LYS A 189 -12.27 -27.09 13.36
N LEU A 190 -12.80 -25.84 13.46
CA LEU A 190 -13.76 -25.46 14.51
C LEU A 190 -15.12 -26.14 14.35
N ILE A 191 -15.61 -26.29 13.11
CA ILE A 191 -16.95 -26.83 12.85
C ILE A 191 -16.93 -28.16 12.11
N GLY A 192 -15.75 -28.76 11.87
CA GLY A 192 -15.60 -30.06 11.23
C GLY A 192 -16.08 -30.09 9.77
N CYS A 193 -15.92 -28.99 9.01
CA CYS A 193 -16.33 -28.91 7.61
C CYS A 193 -15.12 -29.03 6.64
N ASP A 194 -15.42 -29.25 5.36
CA ASP A 194 -14.38 -29.23 4.34
C ASP A 194 -13.86 -27.80 4.04
N MET A 195 -12.77 -27.72 3.27
CA MET A 195 -12.13 -26.42 2.97
C MET A 195 -12.98 -25.51 2.08
N TYR A 196 -13.84 -26.11 1.24
CA TYR A 196 -14.72 -25.33 0.38
C TYR A 196 -15.83 -24.65 1.21
N GLU A 197 -16.47 -25.40 2.08
CA GLU A 197 -17.48 -24.89 3.00
C GLU A 197 -16.86 -23.86 3.97
N ALA A 198 -15.64 -24.12 4.46
CA ALA A 198 -14.91 -23.18 5.30
C ALA A 198 -14.63 -21.84 4.58
N ASP A 199 -14.30 -21.85 3.28
CA ASP A 199 -14.13 -20.62 2.49
C ASP A 199 -15.47 -19.88 2.30
N MET A 200 -16.58 -20.58 2.20
CA MET A 200 -17.91 -19.95 2.17
C MET A 200 -18.19 -19.17 3.46
N TYR A 201 -17.88 -19.74 4.63
CA TYR A 201 -18.02 -19.03 5.91
C TYR A 201 -17.02 -17.87 6.03
N ARG A 202 -15.75 -18.04 5.64
CA ARG A 202 -14.79 -16.94 5.58
C ARG A 202 -15.33 -15.77 4.75
N ARG A 203 -15.91 -16.05 3.58
CA ARG A 203 -16.54 -15.02 2.73
C ARG A 203 -17.77 -14.39 3.37
N ALA A 204 -18.53 -15.15 4.16
CA ALA A 204 -19.68 -14.64 4.91
C ALA A 204 -19.22 -13.60 5.96
N PHE A 205 -18.19 -13.89 6.72
CA PHE A 205 -17.57 -12.92 7.63
C PHE A 205 -17.08 -11.67 6.88
N ALA A 206 -16.44 -11.83 5.71
CA ALA A 206 -15.97 -10.75 4.87
C ALA A 206 -17.10 -9.84 4.37
N LYS A 207 -18.21 -10.42 3.98
CA LYS A 207 -19.38 -9.70 3.43
C LYS A 207 -20.36 -9.26 4.49
N ARG A 208 -20.16 -9.67 5.75
CA ARG A 208 -21.09 -9.48 6.87
C ARG A 208 -22.46 -10.08 6.56
N ASP A 209 -22.47 -11.30 6.04
CA ASP A 209 -23.66 -12.11 5.81
C ASP A 209 -24.11 -12.68 7.16
N GLU A 210 -25.05 -11.99 7.80
CA GLU A 210 -25.47 -12.28 9.16
C GLU A 210 -26.10 -13.68 9.29
N GLU A 211 -26.84 -14.14 8.28
CA GLU A 211 -27.49 -15.44 8.29
C GLU A 211 -26.46 -16.58 8.35
N ARG A 212 -25.47 -16.56 7.46
CA ARG A 212 -24.39 -17.57 7.46
C ARG A 212 -23.46 -17.47 8.64
N VAL A 213 -23.22 -16.27 9.15
CA VAL A 213 -22.42 -16.09 10.36
C VAL A 213 -23.14 -16.69 11.57
N MET A 214 -24.45 -16.52 11.68
CA MET A 214 -25.27 -17.17 12.72
C MET A 214 -25.23 -18.69 12.61
N GLU A 215 -25.41 -19.23 11.42
CA GLU A 215 -25.28 -20.68 11.15
C GLU A 215 -23.91 -21.21 11.61
N PHE A 216 -22.82 -20.51 11.28
CA PHE A 216 -21.47 -20.85 11.76
C PHE A 216 -21.40 -20.85 13.28
N MET A 217 -21.97 -19.81 13.93
CA MET A 217 -21.96 -19.68 15.40
C MET A 217 -22.76 -20.80 16.09
N GLU A 218 -23.84 -21.25 15.49
CA GLU A 218 -24.63 -22.38 15.99
C GLU A 218 -23.85 -23.69 15.86
N ARG A 219 -23.23 -23.95 14.71
CA ARG A 219 -22.40 -25.15 14.48
C ARG A 219 -21.16 -25.21 15.37
N MET A 220 -20.57 -24.05 15.68
CA MET A 220 -19.42 -23.98 16.58
C MET A 220 -19.79 -24.35 18.04
N GLY A 221 -21.07 -24.23 18.42
CA GLY A 221 -21.53 -24.52 19.78
C GLY A 221 -20.98 -23.55 20.83
N ASP A 222 -20.94 -23.99 22.09
CA ASP A 222 -20.38 -23.22 23.19
C ASP A 222 -18.88 -23.52 23.31
N SER A 223 -18.07 -22.48 23.10
CA SER A 223 -16.60 -22.50 23.21
C SER A 223 -16.18 -21.36 24.13
N GLU A 224 -15.24 -21.62 25.04
CA GLU A 224 -14.71 -20.61 25.98
C GLU A 224 -14.22 -19.32 25.29
N ASN A 225 -13.71 -19.42 24.07
CA ASN A 225 -13.15 -18.30 23.31
C ASN A 225 -14.01 -17.86 22.12
N LYS A 226 -15.30 -18.19 22.14
CA LYS A 226 -16.23 -17.92 21.00
C LYS A 226 -16.21 -16.47 20.53
N ALA A 227 -16.32 -15.53 21.47
CA ALA A 227 -16.35 -14.10 21.15
C ALA A 227 -15.04 -13.60 20.52
N GLU A 228 -13.89 -14.09 21.01
CA GLU A 228 -12.56 -13.75 20.47
C GLU A 228 -12.39 -14.30 19.04
N ILE A 229 -12.78 -15.55 18.82
CA ILE A 229 -12.72 -16.20 17.51
C ILE A 229 -13.60 -15.44 16.49
N ILE A 230 -14.82 -15.10 16.88
CA ILE A 230 -15.72 -14.34 16.02
C ILE A 230 -15.15 -12.95 15.68
N GLN A 231 -14.58 -12.26 16.68
CA GLN A 231 -13.94 -10.96 16.47
C GLN A 231 -12.72 -11.07 15.53
N GLU A 232 -11.93 -12.11 15.68
CA GLU A 232 -10.78 -12.39 14.83
C GLU A 232 -11.22 -12.65 13.38
N LEU A 233 -12.23 -13.51 13.17
CA LEU A 233 -12.77 -13.82 11.85
C LEU A 233 -13.39 -12.60 11.17
N TYR A 234 -14.11 -11.74 11.90
CA TYR A 234 -14.59 -10.46 11.36
C TYR A 234 -13.45 -9.51 10.98
N GLY A 235 -12.38 -9.50 11.76
CA GLY A 235 -11.18 -8.75 11.46
C GLY A 235 -10.57 -9.15 10.11
N LEU A 236 -10.44 -10.43 9.88
CA LEU A 236 -9.84 -11.02 8.66
C LEU A 236 -10.69 -10.87 7.41
N GLY A 237 -12.01 -10.87 7.59
CA GLY A 237 -12.95 -10.90 6.49
C GLY A 237 -12.81 -9.75 5.48
N ASN A 238 -12.29 -8.61 5.90
CA ASN A 238 -12.25 -7.44 5.02
C ASN A 238 -10.92 -7.27 4.26
N PHE A 239 -9.82 -7.90 4.68
CA PHE A 239 -8.50 -7.55 4.15
C PHE A 239 -7.46 -8.69 4.26
N GLY A 240 -7.87 -9.92 4.42
CA GLY A 240 -6.96 -11.07 4.38
C GLY A 240 -6.08 -11.05 3.13
N LEU A 241 -4.88 -11.55 3.23
CA LEU A 241 -3.99 -11.73 2.08
C LEU A 241 -3.89 -13.22 1.76
N CYS A 242 -4.20 -13.57 0.53
CA CYS A 242 -3.94 -14.92 0.00
C CYS A 242 -2.45 -15.24 0.14
N ARG A 243 -2.13 -16.41 0.69
CA ARG A 243 -0.75 -16.84 0.93
C ARG A 243 0.07 -16.89 -0.35
N ALA A 244 -0.49 -17.37 -1.46
CA ALA A 244 0.17 -17.40 -2.76
C ALA A 244 0.57 -16.00 -3.23
N HIS A 245 -0.28 -15.00 -3.00
CA HIS A 245 0.03 -13.61 -3.33
C HIS A 245 1.13 -13.04 -2.43
N ALA A 246 1.13 -13.36 -1.13
CA ALA A 246 2.19 -12.98 -0.20
C ALA A 246 3.54 -13.58 -0.62
N VAL A 247 3.55 -14.86 -1.01
CA VAL A 247 4.76 -15.56 -1.50
C VAL A 247 5.33 -14.85 -2.72
N ASN A 248 4.50 -14.53 -3.71
CA ASN A 248 4.95 -13.82 -4.91
C ASN A 248 5.52 -12.44 -4.59
N LEU A 249 4.85 -11.67 -3.74
CA LEU A 249 5.32 -10.33 -3.36
C LEU A 249 6.58 -10.38 -2.50
N GLY A 250 6.64 -11.27 -1.51
CA GLY A 250 7.79 -11.38 -0.61
C GLY A 250 9.05 -11.83 -1.33
N ARG A 251 8.93 -12.83 -2.24
CA ARG A 251 10.04 -13.26 -3.10
C ARG A 251 10.52 -12.15 -4.03
N LEU A 252 9.59 -11.37 -4.60
CA LEU A 252 9.93 -10.24 -5.45
C LEU A 252 10.65 -9.11 -4.67
N ILE A 253 10.19 -8.81 -3.46
CA ILE A 253 10.85 -7.85 -2.57
C ILE A 253 12.27 -8.30 -2.25
N TRP A 254 12.43 -9.58 -1.86
CA TRP A 254 13.74 -10.14 -1.55
C TRP A 254 14.69 -10.08 -2.74
N ALA A 255 14.24 -10.51 -3.93
CA ALA A 255 15.03 -10.48 -5.15
C ALA A 255 15.46 -9.05 -5.53
N LEU A 256 14.55 -8.06 -5.44
CA LEU A 256 14.88 -6.66 -5.69
C LEU A 256 15.86 -6.10 -4.64
N ALA A 257 15.70 -6.48 -3.37
CA ALA A 257 16.61 -6.09 -2.30
C ALA A 257 18.00 -6.72 -2.50
N TYR A 258 18.04 -7.99 -2.88
CA TYR A 258 19.28 -8.68 -3.25
C TYR A 258 20.00 -7.97 -4.40
N GLN A 259 19.27 -7.61 -5.45
CA GLN A 259 19.84 -6.87 -6.59
C GLN A 259 20.31 -5.47 -6.18
N LYS A 260 19.65 -4.81 -5.21
CA LYS A 260 20.11 -3.53 -4.68
C LYS A 260 21.44 -3.66 -3.94
N ALA A 261 21.61 -4.73 -3.15
CA ALA A 261 22.82 -5.02 -2.40
C ALA A 261 24.00 -5.42 -3.33
N HIS A 262 23.76 -6.33 -4.28
CA HIS A 262 24.82 -6.97 -5.06
C HIS A 262 25.04 -6.36 -6.45
N ASN A 263 24.02 -5.75 -7.07
CA ASN A 263 24.07 -5.11 -8.38
C ASN A 263 23.55 -3.66 -8.36
N PRO A 264 24.07 -2.78 -7.51
CA PRO A 264 23.48 -1.48 -7.23
C PRO A 264 23.36 -0.58 -8.48
N LYS A 265 24.27 -0.67 -9.43
CA LYS A 265 24.22 0.12 -10.67
C LYS A 265 23.00 -0.24 -11.52
N GLN A 266 22.83 -1.52 -11.81
CA GLN A 266 21.68 -2.04 -12.58
C GLN A 266 20.39 -1.81 -11.83
N PHE A 267 20.40 -2.03 -10.51
CA PHE A 267 19.26 -1.77 -9.64
C PHE A 267 18.78 -0.31 -9.76
N TRP A 268 19.66 0.68 -9.56
CA TRP A 268 19.27 2.08 -9.62
C TRP A 268 18.84 2.53 -11.00
N ARG A 269 19.45 1.99 -12.06
CA ARG A 269 19.00 2.21 -13.44
C ARG A 269 17.56 1.75 -13.63
N ALA A 270 17.24 0.53 -13.22
CA ALA A 270 15.90 -0.03 -13.33
C ALA A 270 14.92 0.68 -12.38
N ALA A 271 15.30 0.94 -11.14
CA ALA A 271 14.49 1.67 -10.16
C ALA A 271 14.05 3.04 -10.69
N LEU A 272 14.98 3.82 -11.27
CA LEU A 272 14.70 5.13 -11.86
C LEU A 272 13.81 5.05 -13.10
N LYS A 273 13.91 3.99 -13.90
CA LYS A 273 13.03 3.74 -15.06
C LYS A 273 11.60 3.46 -14.62
N HIS A 274 11.42 2.70 -13.55
CA HIS A 274 10.12 2.21 -13.06
C HIS A 274 9.57 3.00 -11.86
N CYS A 275 10.24 4.05 -11.38
CA CYS A 275 9.86 4.80 -10.19
C CYS A 275 8.51 5.53 -10.35
N GLN A 276 7.46 4.91 -9.84
CA GLN A 276 6.10 5.47 -9.72
C GLN A 276 5.39 4.89 -8.48
N GLY A 277 6.18 4.56 -7.46
CA GLY A 277 5.70 3.92 -6.24
C GLY A 277 5.22 4.89 -5.17
N SER A 278 5.64 4.63 -3.93
CA SER A 278 5.22 5.39 -2.76
C SER A 278 5.83 6.79 -2.71
N TYR A 279 7.00 6.95 -3.29
CA TYR A 279 7.74 8.21 -3.28
C TYR A 279 7.72 8.91 -4.64
N ARG A 280 8.00 10.21 -4.61
CA ARG A 280 8.17 11.03 -5.81
C ARG A 280 9.50 10.68 -6.50
N ARG A 281 9.55 10.90 -7.79
CA ARG A 281 10.74 10.58 -8.59
C ARG A 281 12.01 11.26 -8.08
N TRP A 282 11.92 12.47 -7.53
CA TRP A 282 13.06 13.17 -6.97
C TRP A 282 13.69 12.43 -5.78
N VAL A 283 12.89 11.73 -4.96
CA VAL A 283 13.37 10.91 -3.85
C VAL A 283 14.28 9.80 -4.38
N HIS A 284 13.83 9.06 -5.40
CA HIS A 284 14.64 8.01 -6.01
C HIS A 284 15.93 8.56 -6.64
N LYS A 285 15.89 9.77 -7.24
CA LYS A 285 17.09 10.43 -7.75
C LYS A 285 18.09 10.79 -6.64
N THR A 286 17.57 11.31 -5.52
CA THR A 286 18.39 11.67 -4.37
C THR A 286 19.01 10.43 -3.77
N GLU A 287 18.26 9.35 -3.60
CA GLU A 287 18.77 8.09 -3.08
C GLU A 287 19.84 7.46 -4.00
N ALA A 288 19.65 7.48 -5.31
CA ALA A 288 20.67 7.02 -6.25
C ALA A 288 21.97 7.83 -6.13
N LYS A 289 21.86 9.16 -5.97
CA LYS A 289 23.03 10.03 -5.73
C LYS A 289 23.70 9.76 -4.38
N ASN A 290 22.92 9.58 -3.31
CA ASN A 290 23.45 9.25 -1.98
C ASN A 290 24.18 7.90 -1.99
N ALA A 291 23.73 6.97 -2.84
CA ALA A 291 24.40 5.70 -3.10
C ALA A 291 25.64 5.83 -4.03
N GLY A 292 26.04 7.07 -4.40
CA GLY A 292 27.23 7.35 -5.19
C GLY A 292 27.05 7.29 -6.71
N TRP A 293 25.80 7.19 -7.21
CA TRP A 293 25.55 7.06 -8.65
C TRP A 293 25.20 8.38 -9.31
N ASP A 294 25.94 8.76 -10.36
CA ASP A 294 25.54 9.85 -11.26
C ASP A 294 24.44 9.37 -12.22
N LEU A 295 23.44 10.24 -12.46
CA LEU A 295 22.32 9.90 -13.35
C LEU A 295 22.75 9.62 -14.79
N ARG A 296 23.85 10.24 -15.25
CA ARG A 296 24.41 10.01 -16.60
C ARG A 296 25.00 8.62 -16.72
N GLU A 297 25.71 8.16 -15.67
CA GLU A 297 26.27 6.80 -15.60
C GLU A 297 25.18 5.73 -15.58
N LEU A 298 24.01 6.08 -15.02
CA LEU A 298 22.83 5.23 -15.03
C LEU A 298 22.04 5.25 -16.36
N GLY A 299 22.52 6.00 -17.36
CA GLY A 299 21.90 6.08 -18.68
C GLY A 299 20.82 7.15 -18.81
N PHE A 300 20.83 8.16 -17.93
CA PHE A 300 19.90 9.31 -17.98
C PHE A 300 20.68 10.62 -18.22
N PRO A 301 21.31 10.82 -19.40
CA PRO A 301 22.22 11.95 -19.65
C PRO A 301 21.54 13.32 -19.54
N ASN A 302 20.24 13.39 -19.83
CA ASN A 302 19.44 14.62 -19.75
C ASN A 302 18.67 14.73 -18.42
N GLY A 303 19.03 13.89 -17.45
CA GLY A 303 18.25 13.72 -16.25
C GLY A 303 16.89 13.08 -16.51
N ILE A 304 16.27 12.54 -15.46
CA ILE A 304 14.88 12.10 -15.53
C ILE A 304 14.06 13.37 -15.26
N THR A 305 13.88 14.21 -16.24
CA THR A 305 13.16 15.47 -16.07
C THR A 305 11.71 15.35 -16.53
N GLU A 306 10.77 15.61 -15.63
CA GLU A 306 9.60 16.38 -16.06
C GLU A 306 10.13 17.72 -16.56
N SER A 307 9.70 18.18 -17.75
CA SER A 307 10.14 19.49 -18.22
C SER A 307 9.84 20.53 -17.14
N PRO A 308 10.68 21.54 -17.00
CA PRO A 308 10.43 22.65 -16.09
C PRO A 308 8.99 23.17 -16.17
N GLN A 309 8.45 23.32 -17.36
CA GLN A 309 7.09 23.79 -17.59
C GLN A 309 6.02 22.81 -17.07
N THR A 310 6.26 21.50 -17.13
CA THR A 310 5.36 20.48 -16.57
C THR A 310 5.39 20.52 -15.03
N GLN A 311 6.55 20.72 -14.42
CA GLN A 311 6.68 20.91 -12.99
C GLN A 311 5.96 22.19 -12.54
N TYR A 312 6.16 23.29 -13.23
CA TYR A 312 5.49 24.55 -12.92
C TYR A 312 3.96 24.45 -13.08
N LYS A 313 3.46 23.84 -14.17
CA LYS A 313 2.02 23.63 -14.37
C LYS A 313 1.41 22.73 -13.29
N ARG A 314 2.15 21.70 -12.84
CA ARG A 314 1.63 20.70 -11.90
C ARG A 314 1.71 21.16 -10.45
N TYR A 315 2.79 21.84 -10.08
CA TYR A 315 3.10 22.17 -8.69
C TYR A 315 3.13 23.67 -8.40
N GLY A 316 3.14 24.52 -9.42
CA GLY A 316 3.22 25.98 -9.29
C GLY A 316 4.59 26.50 -8.84
N TYR A 317 5.64 25.66 -8.86
CA TYR A 317 7.01 25.99 -8.50
C TYR A 317 8.00 24.92 -9.00
N TRP A 318 9.27 25.28 -8.99
CA TRP A 318 10.39 24.41 -9.41
C TRP A 318 10.92 23.64 -8.21
N THR A 319 11.13 22.34 -8.38
CA THR A 319 11.78 21.52 -7.34
C THR A 319 13.20 21.21 -7.79
N GLN A 320 14.16 21.66 -6.99
CA GLN A 320 15.57 21.29 -7.17
C GLN A 320 16.10 20.69 -5.87
N PRO A 321 16.97 19.66 -5.96
CA PRO A 321 17.57 19.03 -4.78
C PRO A 321 18.42 19.97 -3.92
N GLU A 322 18.81 21.09 -4.46
CA GLU A 322 19.67 22.10 -3.81
C GLU A 322 19.02 22.76 -2.58
N PHE A 323 17.72 22.55 -2.38
CA PHE A 323 16.98 23.11 -1.23
C PHE A 323 17.00 22.24 0.02
N MET A 324 17.53 21.04 -0.06
CA MET A 324 17.65 20.14 1.10
C MET A 324 18.48 20.71 2.27
N PRO A 325 19.50 21.58 2.07
CA PRO A 325 20.26 22.18 3.17
C PRO A 325 19.44 22.99 4.20
N HIS A 326 18.28 23.49 3.79
CA HIS A 326 17.40 24.26 4.69
C HIS A 326 16.46 23.40 5.53
N MET A 327 16.47 22.10 5.33
CA MET A 327 15.60 21.16 5.99
C MET A 327 16.33 20.46 7.14
N PHE A 328 15.72 20.43 8.32
CA PHE A 328 16.40 19.96 9.53
C PHE A 328 15.43 19.28 10.51
N VAL A 329 16.02 18.52 11.42
CA VAL A 329 15.43 18.16 12.70
C VAL A 329 16.37 18.61 13.80
N GLN A 330 15.90 19.51 14.64
CA GLN A 330 16.67 20.08 15.76
C GLN A 330 16.03 19.70 17.08
N GLU A 331 16.76 19.03 17.94
CA GLU A 331 16.35 18.78 19.31
C GLU A 331 16.36 20.10 20.11
N THR A 332 15.27 20.35 20.83
CA THR A 332 15.12 21.59 21.61
C THR A 332 15.21 21.32 23.10
N TRP A 333 14.40 20.43 23.63
CA TRP A 333 14.40 20.11 25.07
C TRP A 333 13.88 18.68 25.27
N GLY A 334 14.69 17.85 25.89
CA GLY A 334 14.36 16.45 26.13
C GLY A 334 14.02 15.71 24.83
N ASP A 335 12.83 15.11 24.74
CA ASP A 335 12.32 14.41 23.56
C ASP A 335 11.62 15.33 22.54
N ARG A 336 11.67 16.66 22.73
CA ARG A 336 11.08 17.64 21.81
C ARG A 336 12.01 18.00 20.68
N VAL A 337 11.43 18.18 19.50
CA VAL A 337 12.16 18.53 18.29
C VAL A 337 11.40 19.60 17.50
N ASN A 338 12.15 20.48 16.85
CA ASN A 338 11.66 21.28 15.74
C ASN A 338 12.13 20.64 14.45
N PHE A 339 11.30 20.68 13.41
CA PHE A 339 11.65 20.11 12.13
C PHE A 339 11.18 20.97 10.97
N ALA A 340 11.91 20.87 9.87
CA ALA A 340 11.50 21.33 8.55
C ALA A 340 11.90 20.28 7.53
N GLY A 341 11.00 19.96 6.61
CA GLY A 341 11.28 18.95 5.62
C GLY A 341 10.37 19.03 4.40
N LEU A 342 10.87 18.57 3.26
CA LEU A 342 10.12 18.50 2.02
C LEU A 342 9.23 17.26 2.02
N VAL A 343 7.94 17.42 1.70
CA VAL A 343 7.01 16.28 1.64
C VAL A 343 7.43 15.29 0.58
N ALA A 344 7.93 14.15 1.01
CA ALA A 344 8.28 13.00 0.17
C ALA A 344 7.09 12.05 -0.02
N ASN A 345 6.29 11.89 1.02
CA ASN A 345 5.05 11.11 1.01
C ASN A 345 4.09 11.65 2.06
N GLY A 346 2.79 11.45 1.85
CA GLY A 346 1.80 11.79 2.86
C GLY A 346 0.48 11.08 2.63
N ARG A 347 -0.21 10.81 3.75
CA ARG A 347 -1.53 10.16 3.74
C ARG A 347 -2.38 10.65 4.89
N VAL A 348 -3.61 11.05 4.60
CA VAL A 348 -4.63 11.35 5.60
C VAL A 348 -5.46 10.10 5.84
N PHE A 349 -5.58 9.72 7.09
CA PHE A 349 -6.36 8.57 7.54
C PHE A 349 -7.47 9.03 8.50
N LYS A 350 -8.66 8.46 8.37
CA LYS A 350 -9.76 8.64 9.30
C LYS A 350 -9.94 7.35 10.09
N GLY A 351 -9.66 7.38 11.37
CA GLY A 351 -9.86 6.25 12.28
C GLY A 351 -11.34 5.95 12.55
N GLU A 352 -11.61 4.81 13.16
CA GLU A 352 -12.96 4.31 13.46
C GLU A 352 -13.79 5.28 14.32
N GLN A 353 -13.13 6.03 15.22
CA GLN A 353 -13.76 7.05 16.07
C GLN A 353 -13.96 8.41 15.36
N GLY A 354 -13.81 8.46 14.03
CA GLY A 354 -13.96 9.69 13.26
C GLY A 354 -12.77 10.66 13.37
N ARG A 355 -11.76 10.35 14.17
CA ARG A 355 -10.55 11.18 14.30
C ARG A 355 -9.65 11.04 13.09
N TYR A 356 -9.13 12.16 12.62
CA TYR A 356 -8.19 12.18 11.51
C TYR A 356 -6.76 12.16 12.00
N VAL A 357 -5.92 11.43 11.28
CA VAL A 357 -4.46 11.43 11.47
C VAL A 357 -3.82 11.59 10.09
N THR A 358 -2.88 12.50 9.99
CA THR A 358 -2.05 12.66 8.79
C THR A 358 -0.67 12.09 9.06
N PHE A 359 -0.25 11.15 8.25
CA PHE A 359 1.11 10.62 8.25
C PHE A 359 1.89 11.28 7.13
N LEU A 360 3.05 11.83 7.44
CA LEU A 360 3.96 12.45 6.49
C LEU A 360 5.32 11.77 6.58
N THR A 361 5.97 11.61 5.44
CA THR A 361 7.41 11.35 5.38
C THR A 361 8.06 12.58 4.76
N LEU A 362 8.96 13.18 5.49
CA LEU A 362 9.65 14.41 5.11
C LEU A 362 11.10 14.08 4.77
N GLY A 363 11.58 14.56 3.61
CA GLY A 363 12.99 14.59 3.30
C GLY A 363 13.64 15.78 3.98
N ILE A 364 14.74 15.55 4.69
CA ILE A 364 15.53 16.57 5.39
C ILE A 364 16.93 16.66 4.79
N ALA A 365 17.76 17.58 5.29
CA ALA A 365 19.16 17.69 4.90
C ALA A 365 19.88 16.35 5.07
N ASN A 366 20.92 16.13 4.32
CA ASN A 366 21.73 14.90 4.25
C ASN A 366 21.02 13.69 3.59
N GLY A 367 19.86 13.91 2.94
CA GLY A 367 19.14 12.84 2.28
C GLY A 367 18.38 11.89 3.20
N GLU A 368 18.28 12.20 4.48
CA GLU A 368 17.51 11.43 5.45
C GLU A 368 16.01 11.69 5.33
N TYR A 369 15.22 10.75 5.82
CA TYR A 369 13.77 10.83 5.86
C TYR A 369 13.27 10.71 7.29
N VAL A 370 12.30 11.57 7.63
CA VAL A 370 11.68 11.61 8.96
C VAL A 370 10.18 11.40 8.81
N ASP A 371 9.64 10.45 9.55
CA ASP A 371 8.21 10.23 9.63
C ASP A 371 7.59 11.13 10.70
N VAL A 372 6.49 11.80 10.33
CA VAL A 372 5.76 12.73 11.18
C VAL A 372 4.30 12.33 11.23
N THR A 373 3.72 12.28 12.42
CA THR A 373 2.30 12.02 12.64
C THR A 373 1.62 13.28 13.14
N VAL A 374 0.62 13.76 12.41
CA VAL A 374 -0.18 14.95 12.79
C VAL A 374 -1.60 14.48 13.12
N LYS A 375 -2.06 14.68 14.37
CA LYS A 375 -3.37 14.20 14.88
C LYS A 375 -4.55 15.07 14.43
N LYS A 376 -4.51 15.53 13.20
CA LYS A 376 -5.58 16.30 12.54
C LYS A 376 -5.50 16.08 11.03
N PRO A 377 -6.56 16.39 10.26
CA PRO A 377 -6.41 16.49 8.83
C PRO A 377 -5.47 17.66 8.53
N PHE A 378 -4.36 17.36 7.89
CA PHE A 378 -3.36 18.34 7.52
C PHE A 378 -3.30 18.45 6.00
N GLY A 379 -3.61 19.64 5.50
CA GLY A 379 -3.54 19.92 4.07
C GLY A 379 -2.10 20.17 3.65
N TYR A 380 -1.60 19.33 2.78
CA TYR A 380 -0.28 19.47 2.16
C TYR A 380 -0.40 19.23 0.65
N ARG A 381 0.55 19.77 -0.07
CA ARG A 381 0.74 19.48 -1.50
C ARG A 381 2.09 18.81 -1.68
N ASP A 382 2.22 18.09 -2.78
CA ASP A 382 3.50 17.56 -3.16
C ASP A 382 4.54 18.68 -3.25
N HIS A 383 5.72 18.45 -2.67
CA HIS A 383 6.82 19.41 -2.58
C HIS A 383 6.55 20.66 -1.71
N ASP A 384 5.55 20.64 -0.85
CA ASP A 384 5.47 21.62 0.22
C ASP A 384 6.58 21.34 1.24
N VAL A 385 7.15 22.38 1.79
CA VAL A 385 7.97 22.30 2.99
C VAL A 385 7.04 22.34 4.19
N VAL A 386 7.13 21.34 5.04
CA VAL A 386 6.39 21.29 6.29
C VAL A 386 7.32 21.61 7.43
N VAL A 387 6.97 22.64 8.19
CA VAL A 387 7.67 23.01 9.41
C VAL A 387 6.77 22.73 10.60
N GLY A 388 7.36 22.34 11.71
CA GLY A 388 6.60 22.05 12.91
C GLY A 388 7.45 21.68 14.10
N SER A 389 6.76 21.37 15.19
CA SER A 389 7.38 20.86 16.41
C SER A 389 6.59 19.68 16.95
N GLY A 390 7.27 18.80 17.66
CA GLY A 390 6.67 17.59 18.19
C GLY A 390 7.57 16.88 19.20
N LYS A 391 7.14 15.68 19.59
CA LYS A 391 7.93 14.78 20.40
C LYS A 391 8.41 13.60 19.57
N VAL A 392 9.66 13.22 19.80
CA VAL A 392 10.18 11.96 19.27
C VAL A 392 9.47 10.80 19.99
N ARG A 393 8.98 9.87 19.23
CA ARG A 393 8.33 8.66 19.70
C ARG A 393 8.93 7.46 19.01
N TYR A 394 8.81 6.33 19.68
CA TYR A 394 9.21 5.04 19.15
C TYR A 394 7.98 4.13 19.11
N SER A 395 7.80 3.44 18.02
CA SER A 395 6.76 2.43 17.88
C SER A 395 7.30 1.31 16.99
N ASN A 396 7.28 0.10 17.51
CA ASN A 396 7.74 -1.10 16.81
C ASN A 396 9.17 -0.94 16.26
N GLY A 397 10.09 -0.43 17.11
CA GLY A 397 11.49 -0.21 16.72
C GLY A 397 11.75 0.99 15.81
N ALA A 398 10.73 1.65 15.30
CA ALA A 398 10.87 2.79 14.40
C ALA A 398 10.67 4.13 15.13
N ARG A 399 11.51 5.10 14.79
CA ARG A 399 11.44 6.47 15.30
C ARG A 399 10.49 7.31 14.43
N TYR A 400 9.62 8.10 15.07
CA TYR A 400 8.78 9.08 14.40
C TYR A 400 8.54 10.32 15.27
N ILE A 401 8.08 11.42 14.67
CA ILE A 401 7.72 12.64 15.40
C ILE A 401 6.20 12.70 15.55
N ASP A 402 5.71 12.72 16.80
CA ASP A 402 4.32 13.01 17.13
C ASP A 402 4.16 14.55 17.17
N CYS A 403 3.62 15.11 16.10
CA CYS A 403 3.62 16.54 15.85
C CYS A 403 2.45 17.24 16.57
N TYR A 404 2.75 18.33 17.25
CA TYR A 404 1.75 19.18 17.92
C TYR A 404 1.23 20.28 17.01
N ASP A 405 2.16 20.94 16.30
CA ASP A 405 1.87 22.03 15.38
C ASP A 405 2.66 21.88 14.10
N ALA A 406 1.97 21.86 12.98
CA ALA A 406 2.56 21.76 11.67
C ALA A 406 1.97 22.80 10.73
N LYS A 407 2.82 23.45 9.96
CA LYS A 407 2.45 24.39 8.90
C LYS A 407 3.10 23.97 7.60
N GLY A 408 2.32 23.94 6.53
CA GLY A 408 2.81 23.71 5.18
C GLY A 408 3.11 25.04 4.49
N HIS A 409 4.26 25.12 3.88
CA HIS A 409 4.69 26.29 3.13
C HIS A 409 5.11 25.88 1.72
N ARG A 410 4.91 26.76 0.77
CA ARG A 410 5.42 26.55 -0.58
C ARG A 410 6.93 26.66 -0.59
N LEU A 411 7.60 25.77 -1.30
CA LEU A 411 9.05 25.73 -1.35
C LEU A 411 9.66 27.10 -1.72
N HIS A 412 9.05 27.83 -2.67
CA HIS A 412 9.53 29.15 -3.09
C HIS A 412 9.57 30.20 -1.98
N GLN A 413 8.82 30.02 -0.87
CA GLN A 413 8.84 30.92 0.28
C GLN A 413 10.13 30.82 1.09
N TYR A 414 10.94 29.78 0.86
CA TYR A 414 12.23 29.55 1.52
C TYR A 414 13.43 29.85 0.64
N LEU A 415 13.19 30.32 -0.58
CA LEU A 415 14.24 30.60 -1.57
C LEU A 415 14.65 32.07 -1.60
N ASN A 416 13.93 32.94 -0.92
CA ASN A 416 14.20 34.35 -0.72
C ASN A 416 14.70 34.60 0.71
#